data_b5e5a9798b05f7f103dfdd35d213047d
#
_entry.id   b5e5a9798b05f7f103dfdd35d213047d
#
_cell.length_a   1.000
_cell.length_b   1.000
_cell.length_c   1.000
_cell.angle_alpha   90.00
_cell.angle_beta   90.00
_cell.angle_gamma   90.00
#
_symmetry.space_group_name_H-M   'P 1'
#
loop_
_entity.id
_entity.type
_entity.pdbx_description
1 polymer ?
#
loop_
_entity_poly.entity_id
_entity_poly.type
_entity_poly.pdbx_seq_one_letter_code
_entity_poly.pdbx_strand_id
1 'polypeptide(L)'
;IGLFMLGSVATGAAILVAATIYGIGKTFFWPTMLAVVSERFPKGGALTLGAVGGIGMLSAGLLGGPGIGYKQDYFTTEVVRQENPAIYQEYVSDNEQGFLFFSKTEGMDGAKVGVLLAKDPSELTPTQARERAALQDASIRGGQTALRWTALVPLTLAVSYLILLFYFRAQGGYRALELEEEAKGTAS
;
A
#
# COMPACT_ATOMS: atom_id res chain seq x y z
N ILE A 1 -7.66 9.46 -1.57
CA ILE A 1 -8.63 9.51 -2.69
C ILE A 1 -8.09 8.66 -3.87
N GLY A 2 -6.94 8.97 -4.48
CA GLY A 2 -6.43 8.29 -5.67
C GLY A 2 -6.30 6.77 -5.54
N LEU A 3 -5.81 6.27 -4.40
CA LEU A 3 -5.68 4.84 -4.15
C LEU A 3 -7.04 4.12 -4.05
N PHE A 4 -8.03 4.77 -3.44
CA PHE A 4 -9.39 4.26 -3.39
C PHE A 4 -10.04 4.25 -4.78
N MET A 5 -9.81 5.30 -5.58
CA MET A 5 -10.25 5.34 -6.97
C MET A 5 -9.64 4.19 -7.78
N LEU A 6 -8.32 3.93 -7.67
CA LEU A 6 -7.64 2.81 -8.33
C LEU A 6 -8.28 1.47 -8.00
N GLY A 7 -8.70 1.27 -6.76
CA GLY A 7 -9.43 0.06 -6.35
C GLY A 7 -10.89 0.01 -6.83
N SER A 8 -11.42 1.06 -7.46
CA SER A 8 -12.85 1.16 -7.80
C SER A 8 -13.12 1.26 -9.29
N VAL A 9 -12.12 1.53 -10.11
CA VAL A 9 -12.27 1.75 -11.55
C VAL A 9 -11.81 0.53 -12.35
N ALA A 10 -12.51 0.24 -13.45
CA ALA A 10 -12.24 -0.90 -14.32
C ALA A 10 -11.80 -0.48 -15.75
N THR A 11 -12.02 0.77 -16.16
CA THR A 11 -11.68 1.24 -17.51
C THR A 11 -10.29 1.85 -17.58
N GLY A 12 -9.53 1.60 -18.65
CA GLY A 12 -8.15 2.06 -18.79
C GLY A 12 -7.98 3.58 -18.62
N ALA A 13 -8.87 4.39 -19.18
CA ALA A 13 -8.83 5.84 -19.03
C ALA A 13 -9.04 6.28 -17.56
N ALA A 14 -10.00 5.67 -16.85
CA ALA A 14 -10.25 5.98 -15.45
C ALA A 14 -9.10 5.51 -14.54
N ILE A 15 -8.45 4.39 -14.88
CA ILE A 15 -7.24 3.92 -14.17
C ILE A 15 -6.12 4.96 -14.31
N LEU A 16 -5.88 5.51 -15.50
CA LEU A 16 -4.85 6.54 -15.72
C LEU A 16 -5.14 7.81 -14.91
N VAL A 17 -6.38 8.27 -14.88
CA VAL A 17 -6.78 9.44 -14.07
C VAL A 17 -6.56 9.16 -12.58
N ALA A 18 -7.01 8.01 -12.09
CA ALA A 18 -6.85 7.61 -10.69
C ALA A 18 -5.36 7.47 -10.30
N ALA A 19 -4.53 6.88 -11.19
CA ALA A 19 -3.09 6.75 -11.02
C ALA A 19 -2.39 8.11 -10.99
N THR A 20 -2.81 9.05 -11.84
CA THR A 20 -2.28 10.43 -11.85
C THR A 20 -2.59 11.15 -10.54
N ILE A 21 -3.84 11.09 -10.06
CA ILE A 21 -4.23 11.67 -8.77
C ILE A 21 -3.43 11.06 -7.62
N TYR A 22 -3.26 9.74 -7.62
CA TYR A 22 -2.44 9.04 -6.63
C TYR A 22 -0.97 9.47 -6.70
N GLY A 23 -0.41 9.55 -7.91
CA GLY A 23 0.98 9.96 -8.16
C GLY A 23 1.27 11.36 -7.64
N ILE A 24 0.41 12.33 -7.95
CA ILE A 24 0.52 13.70 -7.45
C ILE A 24 0.52 13.71 -5.91
N GLY A 25 -0.46 13.06 -5.27
CA GLY A 25 -0.54 13.00 -3.81
C GLY A 25 0.69 12.34 -3.17
N LYS A 26 1.20 11.25 -3.76
CA LYS A 26 2.39 10.53 -3.29
C LYS A 26 3.66 11.40 -3.37
N THR A 27 3.81 12.21 -4.41
CA THR A 27 5.00 13.04 -4.62
C THR A 27 5.20 14.06 -3.50
N PHE A 28 4.12 14.63 -2.96
CA PHE A 28 4.22 15.60 -1.88
C PHE A 28 4.40 14.99 -0.49
N PHE A 29 4.07 13.73 -0.31
CA PHE A 29 4.04 13.10 1.01
C PHE A 29 5.42 13.03 1.68
N TRP A 30 6.41 12.54 0.93
CA TRP A 30 7.77 12.33 1.47
C TRP A 30 8.51 13.63 1.78
N PRO A 31 8.61 14.61 0.86
CA PRO A 31 9.25 15.88 1.15
C PRO A 31 8.60 16.64 2.31
N THR A 32 7.26 16.63 2.40
CA THR A 32 6.54 17.30 3.49
C THR A 32 6.87 16.68 4.84
N MET A 33 6.93 15.35 4.92
CA MET A 33 7.30 14.67 6.15
C MET A 33 8.71 15.05 6.60
N LEU A 34 9.68 15.02 5.69
CA LEU A 34 11.07 15.37 5.99
C LEU A 34 11.22 16.85 6.38
N ALA A 35 10.48 17.76 5.75
CA ALA A 35 10.44 19.17 6.09
C ALA A 35 9.96 19.37 7.53
N VAL A 36 8.82 18.77 7.89
CA VAL A 36 8.28 18.85 9.27
C VAL A 36 9.27 18.29 10.30
N VAL A 37 9.94 17.17 9.98
CA VAL A 37 10.96 16.59 10.86
C VAL A 37 12.16 17.54 11.05
N SER A 38 12.65 18.15 9.97
CA SER A 38 13.79 19.10 10.05
C SER A 38 13.46 20.36 10.85
N GLU A 39 12.23 20.87 10.71
CA GLU A 39 11.77 22.06 11.45
C GLU A 39 11.50 21.79 12.93
N ARG A 40 11.05 20.58 13.26
CA ARG A 40 10.73 20.21 14.65
C ARG A 40 11.90 19.67 15.44
N PHE A 41 12.89 19.10 14.77
CA PHE A 41 14.06 18.49 15.40
C PHE A 41 15.36 19.03 14.79
N PRO A 42 15.57 20.37 14.79
CA PRO A 42 16.72 20.97 14.12
C PRO A 42 18.07 20.53 14.73
N LYS A 43 18.10 20.26 16.05
CA LYS A 43 19.31 19.75 16.73
C LYS A 43 19.77 18.39 16.25
N GLY A 44 18.87 17.57 15.72
CA GLY A 44 19.19 16.23 15.19
C GLY A 44 19.79 16.23 13.79
N GLY A 45 19.61 17.31 13.03
CA GLY A 45 20.20 17.52 11.71
C GLY A 45 20.03 16.32 10.76
N ALA A 46 21.09 16.02 10.02
CA ALA A 46 21.11 14.92 9.06
C ALA A 46 20.87 13.54 9.68
N LEU A 47 21.25 13.32 10.94
CA LEU A 47 21.06 12.05 11.63
C LEU A 47 19.56 11.74 11.83
N THR A 48 18.78 12.73 12.28
CA THR A 48 17.33 12.56 12.47
C THR A 48 16.62 12.31 11.13
N LEU A 49 16.97 13.08 10.10
CA LEU A 49 16.43 12.90 8.77
C LEU A 49 16.77 11.53 8.18
N GLY A 50 18.01 11.09 8.33
CA GLY A 50 18.49 9.78 7.89
C GLY A 50 17.79 8.64 8.64
N ALA A 51 17.62 8.75 9.95
CA ALA A 51 16.94 7.75 10.76
C ALA A 51 15.46 7.61 10.37
N VAL A 52 14.73 8.72 10.27
CA VAL A 52 13.31 8.71 9.86
C VAL A 52 13.16 8.18 8.43
N GLY A 53 14.04 8.62 7.52
CA GLY A 53 14.06 8.14 6.14
C GLY A 53 14.33 6.64 6.04
N GLY A 54 15.35 6.16 6.75
CA GLY A 54 15.74 4.75 6.78
C GLY A 54 14.66 3.85 7.37
N ILE A 55 14.08 4.24 8.52
CA ILE A 55 12.97 3.50 9.13
C ILE A 55 11.75 3.46 8.19
N GLY A 56 11.45 4.58 7.51
CA GLY A 56 10.36 4.64 6.54
C GLY A 56 10.56 3.68 5.37
N MET A 57 11.76 3.61 4.80
CA MET A 57 12.10 2.69 3.71
C MET A 57 12.05 1.23 4.16
N LEU A 58 12.59 0.91 5.34
CA LEU A 58 12.52 -0.44 5.92
C LEU A 58 11.07 -0.86 6.16
N SER A 59 10.25 0.03 6.71
CA SER A 59 8.83 -0.24 6.93
C SER A 59 8.09 -0.51 5.62
N ALA A 60 8.36 0.27 4.57
CA ALA A 60 7.76 0.05 3.26
C ALA A 60 8.17 -1.30 2.65
N GLY A 61 9.45 -1.68 2.77
CA GLY A 61 9.96 -2.95 2.24
C GLY A 61 9.49 -4.17 3.03
N LEU A 62 9.61 -4.12 4.37
CA LEU A 62 9.31 -5.29 5.23
C LEU A 62 7.81 -5.46 5.54
N LEU A 63 7.06 -4.36 5.61
CA LEU A 63 5.65 -4.38 5.99
C LEU A 63 4.73 -4.05 4.81
N GLY A 64 5.05 -3.03 4.03
CA GLY A 64 4.18 -2.53 2.97
C GLY A 64 4.03 -3.51 1.82
N GLY A 65 5.12 -3.96 1.22
CA GLY A 65 5.11 -4.91 0.12
C GLY A 65 4.44 -6.24 0.48
N PRO A 66 4.96 -6.98 1.50
CA PRO A 66 4.37 -8.25 1.91
C PRO A 66 2.93 -8.13 2.41
N GLY A 67 2.58 -7.04 3.10
CA GLY A 67 1.21 -6.81 3.58
C GLY A 67 0.21 -6.58 2.46
N ILE A 68 0.59 -5.85 1.40
CA ILE A 68 -0.25 -5.68 0.20
C ILE A 68 -0.37 -7.00 -0.55
N GLY A 69 0.72 -7.73 -0.72
CA GLY A 69 0.73 -9.04 -1.36
C GLY A 69 -0.20 -10.04 -0.64
N TYR A 70 -0.08 -10.15 0.67
CA TYR A 70 -0.98 -10.98 1.48
C TYR A 70 -2.47 -10.60 1.28
N LYS A 71 -2.81 -9.30 1.32
CA LYS A 71 -4.19 -8.87 1.12
C LYS A 71 -4.69 -9.16 -0.29
N GLN A 72 -3.85 -8.99 -1.30
CA GLN A 72 -4.21 -9.30 -2.68
C GLN A 72 -4.50 -10.79 -2.84
N ASP A 73 -3.64 -11.65 -2.32
CA ASP A 73 -3.82 -13.09 -2.35
C ASP A 73 -5.08 -13.53 -1.58
N TYR A 74 -5.26 -12.99 -0.37
CA TYR A 74 -6.45 -13.26 0.44
C TYR A 74 -7.76 -12.92 -0.30
N PHE A 75 -7.88 -11.72 -0.86
CA PHE A 75 -9.11 -11.32 -1.55
C PHE A 75 -9.29 -12.03 -2.88
N THR A 76 -8.21 -12.34 -3.60
CA THR A 76 -8.28 -13.17 -4.83
C THR A 76 -8.81 -14.55 -4.50
N THR A 77 -8.25 -15.19 -3.49
CA THR A 77 -8.67 -16.52 -3.02
C THR A 77 -10.13 -16.51 -2.59
N GLU A 78 -10.56 -15.48 -1.85
CA GLU A 78 -11.95 -15.37 -1.41
C GLU A 78 -12.92 -15.24 -2.58
N VAL A 79 -12.59 -14.47 -3.62
CA VAL A 79 -13.39 -14.36 -4.85
C VAL A 79 -13.48 -15.70 -5.56
N VAL A 80 -12.35 -16.40 -5.73
CA VAL A 80 -12.35 -17.73 -6.39
C VAL A 80 -13.17 -18.73 -5.58
N ARG A 81 -13.01 -18.75 -4.25
CA ARG A 81 -13.74 -19.66 -3.37
C ARG A 81 -15.25 -19.48 -3.43
N GLN A 82 -15.72 -18.23 -3.50
CA GLN A 82 -17.14 -17.91 -3.50
C GLN A 82 -17.79 -18.13 -4.87
N GLU A 83 -17.12 -17.76 -5.95
CA GLU A 83 -17.71 -17.77 -7.29
C GLU A 83 -17.41 -19.04 -8.08
N ASN A 84 -16.25 -19.67 -7.82
CA ASN A 84 -15.78 -20.83 -8.54
C ASN A 84 -15.19 -21.88 -7.59
N PRO A 85 -16.02 -22.55 -6.75
CA PRO A 85 -15.54 -23.51 -5.77
C PRO A 85 -14.73 -24.68 -6.35
N ALA A 86 -15.04 -25.11 -7.57
CA ALA A 86 -14.30 -26.17 -8.26
C ALA A 86 -12.87 -25.73 -8.61
N ILE A 87 -12.71 -24.51 -9.11
CA ILE A 87 -11.39 -23.92 -9.40
C ILE A 87 -10.62 -23.71 -8.10
N TYR A 88 -11.29 -23.27 -7.03
CA TYR A 88 -10.66 -23.14 -5.73
C TYR A 88 -10.04 -24.46 -5.26
N GLN A 89 -10.79 -25.56 -5.29
CA GLN A 89 -10.31 -26.89 -4.87
C GLN A 89 -9.11 -27.39 -5.70
N GLU A 90 -9.03 -27.02 -6.95
CA GLU A 90 -7.93 -27.44 -7.84
C GLU A 90 -6.66 -26.61 -7.61
N TYR A 91 -6.81 -25.30 -7.37
CA TYR A 91 -5.71 -24.35 -7.31
C TYR A 91 -5.39 -23.85 -5.90
N VAL A 92 -6.05 -24.32 -4.86
CA VAL A 92 -5.73 -23.96 -3.46
C VAL A 92 -4.35 -24.50 -3.08
N SER A 93 -3.64 -23.75 -2.27
CA SER A 93 -2.35 -24.16 -1.68
C SER A 93 -2.57 -25.03 -0.45
N ASP A 94 -1.79 -26.09 -0.33
CA ASP A 94 -1.76 -26.93 0.89
C ASP A 94 -1.12 -26.22 2.09
N ASN A 95 -0.47 -25.07 1.86
CA ASN A 95 0.22 -24.30 2.88
C ASN A 95 -0.58 -23.06 3.26
N GLU A 96 -0.89 -22.91 4.53
CA GLU A 96 -1.44 -21.70 5.09
C GLU A 96 -0.42 -20.56 5.05
N GLN A 97 -0.82 -19.40 4.53
CA GLN A 97 -0.04 -18.19 4.52
C GLN A 97 -0.63 -17.18 5.49
N GLY A 98 0.21 -16.54 6.27
CA GLY A 98 -0.17 -15.49 7.20
C GLY A 98 0.81 -14.33 7.13
N PHE A 99 0.38 -13.17 7.58
CA PHE A 99 1.24 -12.00 7.66
C PHE A 99 1.03 -11.28 8.99
N LEU A 100 2.07 -11.26 9.83
CA LEU A 100 2.07 -10.66 11.17
C LEU A 100 0.90 -11.19 12.04
N PHE A 101 -0.01 -10.30 12.41
CA PHE A 101 -1.19 -10.59 13.22
C PHE A 101 -2.45 -10.90 12.41
N PHE A 102 -2.34 -10.93 11.09
CA PHE A 102 -3.45 -11.35 10.23
C PHE A 102 -3.62 -12.86 10.27
N SER A 103 -4.88 -13.30 10.15
CA SER A 103 -5.23 -14.71 10.17
C SER A 103 -4.51 -15.47 9.06
N LYS A 104 -4.05 -16.67 9.39
CA LYS A 104 -3.56 -17.58 8.36
C LYS A 104 -4.71 -17.98 7.44
N THR A 105 -4.44 -18.06 6.16
CA THR A 105 -5.38 -18.48 5.13
C THR A 105 -4.69 -19.34 4.11
N GLU A 106 -5.43 -20.29 3.56
CA GLU A 106 -5.02 -21.05 2.39
C GLU A 106 -5.14 -20.11 1.18
N GLY A 107 -4.00 -19.69 0.64
CA GLY A 107 -3.94 -18.89 -0.59
C GLY A 107 -4.09 -19.75 -1.83
N MET A 108 -4.00 -19.13 -3.01
CA MET A 108 -3.88 -19.87 -4.28
C MET A 108 -2.46 -20.40 -4.43
N ASP A 109 -2.30 -21.62 -4.98
CA ASP A 109 -0.98 -22.18 -5.33
C ASP A 109 -0.39 -21.40 -6.52
N GLY A 110 0.53 -20.49 -6.22
CA GLY A 110 1.18 -19.65 -7.22
C GLY A 110 1.91 -20.43 -8.29
N ALA A 111 2.41 -21.65 -8.02
CA ALA A 111 3.05 -22.49 -9.01
C ALA A 111 2.02 -23.07 -9.99
N LYS A 112 0.93 -23.66 -9.49
CA LYS A 112 -0.15 -24.18 -10.33
C LYS A 112 -0.80 -23.08 -11.19
N VAL A 113 -1.15 -21.96 -10.56
CA VAL A 113 -1.73 -20.79 -11.25
C VAL A 113 -0.74 -20.23 -12.27
N GLY A 114 0.54 -20.10 -11.92
CA GLY A 114 1.59 -19.59 -12.80
C GLY A 114 1.76 -20.44 -14.05
N VAL A 115 1.75 -21.77 -13.93
CA VAL A 115 1.81 -22.70 -15.06
C VAL A 115 0.62 -22.50 -16.00
N LEU A 116 -0.59 -22.37 -15.48
CA LEU A 116 -1.79 -22.12 -16.31
C LEU A 116 -1.72 -20.76 -17.02
N LEU A 117 -1.29 -19.72 -16.32
CA LEU A 117 -1.21 -18.36 -16.88
C LEU A 117 -0.11 -18.23 -17.94
N ALA A 118 0.98 -19.00 -17.82
CA ALA A 118 2.12 -18.99 -18.74
C ALA A 118 1.88 -19.77 -20.03
N LYS A 119 0.88 -20.67 -20.09
CA LYS A 119 0.57 -21.43 -21.31
C LYS A 119 0.16 -20.51 -22.46
N ASP A 120 0.57 -20.89 -23.68
CA ASP A 120 0.08 -20.22 -24.89
C ASP A 120 -1.46 -20.39 -25.00
N PRO A 121 -2.20 -19.31 -25.35
CA PRO A 121 -3.65 -19.40 -25.52
C PRO A 121 -4.13 -20.48 -26.51
N SER A 122 -3.29 -20.80 -27.52
CA SER A 122 -3.57 -21.84 -28.52
C SER A 122 -3.46 -23.27 -27.97
N GLU A 123 -2.73 -23.46 -26.86
CA GLU A 123 -2.50 -24.76 -26.22
C GLU A 123 -3.49 -25.06 -25.09
N LEU A 124 -4.37 -24.09 -24.75
CA LEU A 124 -5.33 -24.24 -23.69
C LEU A 124 -6.52 -25.10 -24.14
N THR A 125 -6.89 -26.07 -23.30
CA THR A 125 -8.19 -26.72 -23.45
C THR A 125 -9.32 -25.73 -23.14
N PRO A 126 -10.57 -25.96 -23.63
CA PRO A 126 -11.70 -25.09 -23.31
C PRO A 126 -11.94 -24.91 -21.80
N THR A 127 -11.66 -25.94 -20.99
CA THR A 127 -11.72 -25.87 -19.52
C THR A 127 -10.65 -24.97 -18.96
N GLN A 128 -9.39 -25.18 -19.34
CA GLN A 128 -8.26 -24.34 -18.90
C GLN A 128 -8.41 -22.88 -19.32
N ALA A 129 -8.99 -22.60 -20.47
CA ALA A 129 -9.28 -21.23 -20.91
C ALA A 129 -10.29 -20.54 -19.97
N ARG A 130 -11.33 -21.26 -19.53
CA ARG A 130 -12.31 -20.75 -18.55
C ARG A 130 -11.69 -20.54 -17.17
N GLU A 131 -10.91 -21.50 -16.69
CA GLU A 131 -10.19 -21.40 -15.41
C GLU A 131 -9.24 -20.20 -15.39
N ARG A 132 -8.45 -20.04 -16.46
CA ARG A 132 -7.57 -18.89 -16.65
C ARG A 132 -8.32 -17.57 -16.59
N ALA A 133 -9.44 -17.46 -17.31
CA ALA A 133 -10.23 -16.25 -17.32
C ALA A 133 -10.83 -15.95 -15.93
N ALA A 134 -11.32 -16.96 -15.21
CA ALA A 134 -11.85 -16.83 -13.87
C ALA A 134 -10.77 -16.40 -12.86
N LEU A 135 -9.58 -17.00 -12.92
CA LEU A 135 -8.45 -16.64 -12.05
C LEU A 135 -7.93 -15.23 -12.34
N GLN A 136 -7.87 -14.81 -13.60
CA GLN A 136 -7.48 -13.45 -13.97
C GLN A 136 -8.49 -12.41 -13.46
N ASP A 137 -9.79 -12.67 -13.66
CA ASP A 137 -10.83 -11.77 -13.15
C ASP A 137 -10.84 -11.69 -11.63
N ALA A 138 -10.69 -12.81 -10.93
CA ALA A 138 -10.57 -12.85 -9.49
C ALA A 138 -9.33 -12.09 -8.99
N SER A 139 -8.18 -12.20 -9.67
CA SER A 139 -6.97 -11.47 -9.34
C SER A 139 -7.15 -9.95 -9.50
N ILE A 140 -7.83 -9.50 -10.54
CA ILE A 140 -8.15 -8.08 -10.73
C ILE A 140 -9.03 -7.58 -9.59
N ARG A 141 -10.13 -8.27 -9.28
CA ARG A 141 -11.07 -7.87 -8.23
C ARG A 141 -10.47 -7.96 -6.83
N GLY A 142 -9.68 -9.00 -6.57
CA GLY A 142 -8.91 -9.16 -5.34
C GLY A 142 -7.91 -8.01 -5.15
N GLY A 143 -7.16 -7.68 -6.20
CA GLY A 143 -6.23 -6.55 -6.22
C GLY A 143 -6.93 -5.21 -5.99
N GLN A 144 -8.07 -4.97 -6.63
CA GLN A 144 -8.88 -3.75 -6.41
C GLN A 144 -9.35 -3.64 -4.96
N THR A 145 -9.80 -4.74 -4.37
CA THR A 145 -10.24 -4.77 -2.97
C THR A 145 -9.06 -4.53 -2.03
N ALA A 146 -7.90 -5.14 -2.29
CA ALA A 146 -6.68 -4.90 -1.54
C ALA A 146 -6.25 -3.41 -1.58
N LEU A 147 -6.36 -2.75 -2.74
CA LEU A 147 -6.07 -1.32 -2.88
C LEU A 147 -7.03 -0.45 -2.05
N ARG A 148 -8.33 -0.77 -2.03
CA ARG A 148 -9.30 -0.05 -1.19
C ARG A 148 -8.96 -0.16 0.29
N TRP A 149 -8.61 -1.36 0.77
CA TRP A 149 -8.17 -1.57 2.15
C TRP A 149 -6.86 -0.86 2.45
N THR A 150 -5.91 -0.90 1.53
CA THR A 150 -4.63 -0.18 1.67
C THR A 150 -4.84 1.33 1.73
N ALA A 151 -5.89 1.87 1.10
CA ALA A 151 -6.22 3.30 1.16
C ALA A 151 -6.56 3.79 2.58
N LEU A 152 -6.89 2.91 3.52
CA LEU A 152 -7.09 3.26 4.92
C LEU A 152 -5.80 3.79 5.57
N VAL A 153 -4.62 3.30 5.18
CA VAL A 153 -3.34 3.75 5.74
C VAL A 153 -3.09 5.24 5.47
N PRO A 154 -3.08 5.73 4.21
CA PRO A 154 -2.94 7.16 3.98
C PRO A 154 -4.14 7.98 4.46
N LEU A 155 -5.32 7.38 4.62
CA LEU A 155 -6.47 8.05 5.21
C LEU A 155 -6.25 8.34 6.70
N THR A 156 -5.77 7.37 7.47
CA THR A 156 -5.44 7.58 8.90
C THR A 156 -4.37 8.64 9.08
N LEU A 157 -3.36 8.65 8.20
CA LEU A 157 -2.34 9.71 8.20
C LEU A 157 -2.94 11.09 7.88
N ALA A 158 -3.81 11.18 6.88
CA ALA A 158 -4.48 12.44 6.55
C ALA A 158 -5.33 12.97 7.71
N VAL A 159 -6.06 12.10 8.39
CA VAL A 159 -6.84 12.45 9.60
C VAL A 159 -5.91 12.93 10.72
N SER A 160 -4.79 12.24 10.95
CA SER A 160 -3.81 12.64 11.96
C SER A 160 -3.21 14.02 11.66
N TYR A 161 -2.88 14.30 10.40
CA TYR A 161 -2.40 15.63 10.01
C TYR A 161 -3.47 16.72 10.15
N LEU A 162 -4.74 16.41 9.87
CA LEU A 162 -5.84 17.36 10.11
C LEU A 162 -5.98 17.66 11.61
N ILE A 163 -5.89 16.66 12.47
CA ILE A 163 -5.93 16.84 13.93
C ILE A 163 -4.77 17.74 14.36
N LEU A 164 -3.55 17.50 13.88
CA LEU A 164 -2.39 18.35 14.18
C LEU A 164 -2.57 19.78 13.66
N LEU A 165 -3.13 19.95 12.47
CA LEU A 165 -3.41 21.26 11.89
C LEU A 165 -4.36 22.06 12.80
N PHE A 166 -5.48 21.47 13.24
CA PHE A 166 -6.44 22.11 14.11
C PHE A 166 -5.84 22.39 15.50
N TYR A 167 -5.04 21.47 16.03
CA TYR A 167 -4.34 21.64 17.29
C TYR A 167 -3.40 22.85 17.25
N PHE A 168 -2.53 22.95 16.24
CA PHE A 168 -1.62 24.10 16.13
C PHE A 168 -2.37 25.40 15.81
N ARG A 169 -3.43 25.34 15.01
CA ARG A 169 -4.26 26.52 14.75
C ARG A 169 -4.90 27.06 16.02
N ALA A 170 -5.37 26.20 16.92
CA ALA A 170 -5.92 26.59 18.21
C ALA A 170 -4.87 27.22 19.16
N GLN A 171 -3.58 26.86 18.97
CA GLN A 171 -2.47 27.43 19.74
C GLN A 171 -1.84 28.70 19.11
N GLY A 172 -2.51 29.31 18.14
CA GLY A 172 -2.01 30.52 17.48
C GLY A 172 -1.15 30.29 16.24
N GLY A 173 -1.17 29.06 15.68
CA GLY A 173 -0.48 28.67 14.47
C GLY A 173 0.78 27.82 14.69
N TYR A 174 1.19 27.16 13.62
CA TYR A 174 2.44 26.39 13.61
C TYR A 174 3.66 27.32 13.62
N ARG A 175 4.62 27.05 14.50
CA ARG A 175 5.91 27.75 14.54
C ARG A 175 7.03 26.72 14.44
N ALA A 176 7.94 26.90 13.49
CA ALA A 176 9.18 26.14 13.43
C ALA A 176 10.02 26.42 14.69
N LEU A 177 10.76 25.42 15.14
CA LEU A 177 11.74 25.59 16.21
C LEU A 177 13.02 26.14 15.58
N GLU A 178 13.33 27.41 15.83
CA GLU A 178 14.63 28.00 15.47
C GLU A 178 15.66 27.52 16.49
N LEU A 179 16.87 27.16 16.02
CA LEU A 179 18.00 27.00 16.89
C LEU A 179 18.36 28.42 17.35
N GLU A 180 18.01 28.77 18.60
CA GLU A 180 18.56 29.96 19.19
C GLU A 180 20.07 29.88 19.02
N GLU A 181 20.67 30.95 18.45
CA GLU A 181 22.10 31.10 18.39
C GLU A 181 22.64 31.20 19.82
N GLU A 182 22.92 30.05 20.45
CA GLU A 182 23.78 29.98 21.65
C GLU A 182 25.19 30.53 21.36
N ALA A 183 25.46 30.91 20.11
CA ALA A 183 26.74 31.48 19.67
C ALA A 183 26.96 32.95 20.06
N LYS A 184 26.00 33.65 20.67
CA LYS A 184 26.23 35.02 21.19
C LYS A 184 26.67 35.10 22.67
N GLY A 185 26.74 33.97 23.36
CA GLY A 185 27.07 33.89 24.78
C GLY A 185 28.52 33.57 25.14
N THR A 186 29.39 33.30 24.17
CA THR A 186 30.83 32.95 24.46
C THR A 186 31.82 33.91 23.85
N ALA A 187 31.43 35.12 23.50
CA ALA A 187 32.33 36.20 23.10
C ALA A 187 32.17 37.41 24.02
N SER A 188 32.52 37.22 25.30
CA SER A 188 32.83 38.32 26.22
C SER A 188 33.83 37.83 27.25
#